data_107c846f33efb82966ce8d226237899e
#
_entry.id   107c846f33efb82966ce8d226237899e
#
_cell.length_a   1.000
_cell.length_b   1.000
_cell.length_c   1.000
_cell.angle_alpha   90.00
_cell.angle_beta   90.00
_cell.angle_gamma   90.00
#
_symmetry.space_group_name_H-M   'P 1'
#
loop_
_entity.id
_entity.type
_entity.pdbx_description
1 polymer ?
#
loop_
_entity_poly.entity_id
_entity_poly.type
_entity_poly.pdbx_seq_one_letter_code
_entity_poly.pdbx_strand_id
1 'polypeptide(L)'
;MQECLILTKKNYSRSRIKEKIMNKLSKPAIVTGIVLLTIAFFGFWLVGNYNSLVGARNGVSNSRAKIDTQLERRYELVDNIVESVKGSQAQESEVFGKIAEARKIGGSATSPEQEAEANNTIDTQIALLPRLQEAYPELRSNEQVTRLIGELQGTANSILQARNDYNDTVTNYNNNIAKFPKSVFAGMFNFDKEELFKARSEALNNPKVKF
;
A
#
# COMPACT_ATOMS: atom_id res chain seq x y z
N MET A 1 -65.42 5.79 30.74
CA MET A 1 -65.16 4.68 31.66
C MET A 1 -64.84 3.36 30.98
N GLN A 2 -65.30 3.07 29.77
CA GLN A 2 -65.04 1.81 29.04
C GLN A 2 -63.61 1.67 28.46
N GLU A 3 -62.95 2.74 28.02
CA GLU A 3 -61.60 2.66 27.46
C GLU A 3 -60.55 2.29 28.47
N CYS A 4 -60.70 2.71 29.75
CA CYS A 4 -59.71 2.38 30.79
C CYS A 4 -59.75 0.88 31.15
N LEU A 5 -60.89 0.22 31.06
CA LEU A 5 -61.05 -1.22 31.28
C LEU A 5 -60.46 -2.06 30.15
N ILE A 6 -60.48 -1.57 28.92
CA ILE A 6 -59.88 -2.27 27.75
C ILE A 6 -58.32 -2.23 27.82
N LEU A 7 -57.77 -1.08 28.21
CA LEU A 7 -56.29 -0.93 28.36
C LEU A 7 -55.72 -1.77 29.51
N THR A 8 -56.47 -1.84 30.63
CA THR A 8 -56.06 -2.70 31.79
C THR A 8 -56.14 -4.18 31.43
N LYS A 9 -57.18 -4.60 30.70
CA LYS A 9 -57.34 -5.99 30.26
C LYS A 9 -56.28 -6.40 29.23
N LYS A 10 -55.85 -5.47 28.36
CA LYS A 10 -54.80 -5.69 27.35
C LYS A 10 -53.42 -5.77 27.99
N ASN A 11 -53.14 -4.96 29.02
CA ASN A 11 -51.89 -5.02 29.77
C ASN A 11 -51.80 -6.27 30.65
N TYR A 12 -52.90 -6.67 31.28
CA TYR A 12 -52.96 -7.91 32.07
C TYR A 12 -52.81 -9.16 31.17
N SER A 13 -53.38 -9.17 29.98
CA SER A 13 -53.18 -10.25 29.02
C SER A 13 -51.73 -10.34 28.54
N ARG A 14 -51.06 -9.19 28.29
CA ARG A 14 -49.65 -9.16 27.90
C ARG A 14 -48.71 -9.63 29.00
N SER A 15 -48.98 -9.31 30.29
CA SER A 15 -48.18 -9.78 31.40
C SER A 15 -48.31 -11.30 31.60
N ARG A 16 -49.52 -11.84 31.51
CA ARG A 16 -49.76 -13.29 31.57
C ARG A 16 -49.11 -14.07 30.41
N ILE A 17 -49.07 -13.49 29.23
CA ILE A 17 -48.40 -14.11 28.08
C ILE A 17 -46.87 -14.12 28.32
N LYS A 18 -46.31 -13.02 28.84
CA LYS A 18 -44.88 -12.97 29.21
C LYS A 18 -44.54 -13.97 30.31
N GLU A 19 -45.32 -14.07 31.37
CA GLU A 19 -45.11 -15.06 32.43
C GLU A 19 -45.25 -16.50 31.92
N LYS A 20 -46.21 -16.77 31.04
CA LYS A 20 -46.41 -18.10 30.47
C LYS A 20 -45.31 -18.53 29.53
N ILE A 21 -44.70 -17.58 28.82
CA ILE A 21 -43.54 -17.82 27.94
C ILE A 21 -42.29 -18.05 28.79
N MET A 22 -42.08 -17.26 29.84
CA MET A 22 -40.91 -17.42 30.71
C MET A 22 -40.97 -18.70 31.57
N ASN A 23 -42.15 -19.14 31.97
CA ASN A 23 -42.33 -20.38 32.79
C ASN A 23 -42.29 -21.66 31.93
N LYS A 24 -42.41 -21.56 30.59
CA LYS A 24 -42.36 -22.70 29.67
C LYS A 24 -40.97 -23.01 29.16
N LEU A 25 -40.01 -22.06 29.25
CA LEU A 25 -38.61 -22.34 28.96
C LEU A 25 -37.99 -22.99 30.20
N SER A 26 -37.70 -24.25 30.13
CA SER A 26 -36.93 -24.94 31.16
C SER A 26 -35.56 -24.24 31.32
N LYS A 27 -35.11 -24.08 32.58
CA LYS A 27 -33.81 -23.45 32.88
C LYS A 27 -32.66 -23.96 31.95
N PRO A 28 -32.57 -25.25 31.61
CA PRO A 28 -31.53 -25.75 30.65
C PRO A 28 -31.72 -25.20 29.25
N ALA A 29 -32.95 -24.97 28.76
CA ALA A 29 -33.17 -24.41 27.41
C ALA A 29 -32.72 -22.94 27.30
N ILE A 30 -32.87 -22.15 28.36
CA ILE A 30 -32.36 -20.77 28.42
C ILE A 30 -30.83 -20.77 28.39
N VAL A 31 -30.21 -21.64 29.21
CA VAL A 31 -28.73 -21.76 29.24
C VAL A 31 -28.19 -22.18 27.88
N THR A 32 -28.81 -23.18 27.22
CA THR A 32 -28.43 -23.61 25.88
C THR A 32 -28.57 -22.47 24.85
N GLY A 33 -29.65 -21.68 24.93
CA GLY A 33 -29.84 -20.51 24.05
C GLY A 33 -28.76 -19.45 24.24
N ILE A 34 -28.39 -19.15 25.49
CA ILE A 34 -27.32 -18.21 25.81
C ILE A 34 -25.97 -18.72 25.26
N VAL A 35 -25.66 -20.00 25.46
CA VAL A 35 -24.41 -20.61 24.96
C VAL A 35 -24.34 -20.52 23.43
N LEU A 36 -25.43 -20.87 22.72
CA LEU A 36 -25.47 -20.76 21.27
C LEU A 36 -25.30 -19.32 20.77
N LEU A 37 -25.94 -18.35 21.39
CA LEU A 37 -25.78 -16.92 21.10
C LEU A 37 -24.34 -16.46 21.35
N THR A 38 -23.72 -16.90 22.43
CA THR A 38 -22.33 -16.56 22.74
C THR A 38 -21.39 -17.14 21.66
N ILE A 39 -21.57 -18.38 21.27
CA ILE A 39 -20.78 -19.03 20.19
C ILE A 39 -20.97 -18.28 18.86
N ALA A 40 -22.21 -17.95 18.51
CA ALA A 40 -22.50 -17.19 17.30
C ALA A 40 -21.83 -15.80 17.32
N PHE A 41 -21.93 -15.08 18.43
CA PHE A 41 -21.29 -13.77 18.62
C PHE A 41 -19.76 -13.87 18.45
N PHE A 42 -19.13 -14.85 19.10
CA PHE A 42 -17.69 -15.11 18.94
C PHE A 42 -17.33 -15.49 17.50
N GLY A 43 -18.14 -16.28 16.82
CA GLY A 43 -17.94 -16.63 15.41
C GLY A 43 -17.97 -15.40 14.51
N PHE A 44 -18.96 -14.53 14.62
CA PHE A 44 -19.03 -13.29 13.86
C PHE A 44 -17.86 -12.35 14.17
N TRP A 45 -17.47 -12.26 15.43
CA TRP A 45 -16.35 -11.44 15.86
C TRP A 45 -15.00 -11.95 15.30
N LEU A 46 -14.78 -13.27 15.25
CA LEU A 46 -13.64 -13.94 14.64
C LEU A 46 -13.54 -13.61 13.15
N VAL A 47 -14.62 -13.82 12.40
CA VAL A 47 -14.68 -13.54 10.97
C VAL A 47 -14.40 -12.06 10.67
N GLY A 48 -14.94 -11.14 11.47
CA GLY A 48 -14.71 -9.71 11.34
C GLY A 48 -13.22 -9.33 11.51
N ASN A 49 -12.55 -9.90 12.52
CA ASN A 49 -11.12 -9.67 12.74
C ASN A 49 -10.26 -10.26 11.62
N TYR A 50 -10.57 -11.48 11.16
CA TYR A 50 -9.88 -12.12 10.04
C TYR A 50 -10.00 -11.29 8.76
N ASN A 51 -11.22 -10.90 8.38
CA ASN A 51 -11.46 -10.08 7.18
C ASN A 51 -10.74 -8.72 7.27
N SER A 52 -10.66 -8.13 8.46
CA SER A 52 -9.90 -6.91 8.69
C SER A 52 -8.39 -7.08 8.44
N LEU A 53 -7.80 -8.23 8.85
CA LEU A 53 -6.39 -8.54 8.60
C LEU A 53 -6.12 -8.82 7.12
N VAL A 54 -7.00 -9.58 6.46
CA VAL A 54 -6.93 -9.82 5.01
C VAL A 54 -7.02 -8.51 4.24
N GLY A 55 -7.95 -7.63 4.61
CA GLY A 55 -8.08 -6.31 3.99
C GLY A 55 -6.83 -5.44 4.17
N ALA A 56 -6.22 -5.46 5.35
CA ALA A 56 -4.99 -4.73 5.63
C ALA A 56 -3.80 -5.29 4.81
N ARG A 57 -3.66 -6.62 4.69
CA ARG A 57 -2.64 -7.27 3.86
C ARG A 57 -2.82 -6.95 2.37
N ASN A 58 -4.05 -6.99 1.88
CA ASN A 58 -4.37 -6.58 0.51
C ASN A 58 -4.04 -5.10 0.27
N GLY A 59 -4.20 -4.25 1.27
CA GLY A 59 -3.76 -2.85 1.24
C GLY A 59 -2.26 -2.72 0.99
N VAL A 60 -1.42 -3.54 1.64
CA VAL A 60 0.03 -3.59 1.43
C VAL A 60 0.34 -4.01 -0.01
N SER A 61 -0.27 -5.08 -0.50
CA SER A 61 -0.10 -5.54 -1.89
C SER A 61 -0.49 -4.45 -2.90
N ASN A 62 -1.60 -3.76 -2.68
CA ASN A 62 -2.05 -2.67 -3.56
C ASN A 62 -1.09 -1.48 -3.55
N SER A 63 -0.53 -1.12 -2.38
CA SER A 63 0.45 -0.04 -2.30
C SER A 63 1.78 -0.42 -2.96
N ARG A 64 2.20 -1.69 -2.91
CA ARG A 64 3.35 -2.20 -3.67
C ARG A 64 3.10 -2.09 -5.17
N ALA A 65 1.95 -2.53 -5.65
CA ALA A 65 1.59 -2.44 -7.07
C ALA A 65 1.61 -0.99 -7.61
N LYS A 66 1.32 0.01 -6.77
CA LYS A 66 1.47 1.43 -7.15
C LYS A 66 2.91 1.82 -7.41
N ILE A 67 3.86 1.31 -6.60
CA ILE A 67 5.30 1.54 -6.84
C ILE A 67 5.69 0.92 -8.19
N ASP A 68 5.31 -0.34 -8.41
CA ASP A 68 5.64 -1.07 -9.63
C ASP A 68 5.10 -0.33 -10.88
N THR A 69 3.87 0.20 -10.80
CA THR A 69 3.29 1.04 -11.87
C THR A 69 4.11 2.31 -12.16
N GLN A 70 4.63 2.99 -11.12
CA GLN A 70 5.47 4.18 -11.32
C GLN A 70 6.85 3.83 -11.88
N LEU A 71 7.39 2.68 -11.50
CA LEU A 71 8.65 2.16 -12.06
C LEU A 71 8.50 1.78 -13.52
N GLU A 72 7.43 1.10 -13.90
CA GLU A 72 7.12 0.74 -15.28
C GLU A 72 7.00 2.00 -16.15
N ARG A 73 6.23 2.99 -15.70
CA ARG A 73 6.16 4.29 -16.40
C ARG A 73 7.53 4.94 -16.58
N ARG A 74 8.39 4.91 -15.55
CA ARG A 74 9.76 5.42 -15.65
C ARG A 74 10.56 4.69 -16.71
N TYR A 75 10.47 3.37 -16.76
CA TYR A 75 11.19 2.56 -17.72
C TYR A 75 10.73 2.82 -19.16
N GLU A 76 9.44 2.98 -19.38
CA GLU A 76 8.90 3.41 -20.68
C GLU A 76 9.42 4.78 -21.11
N LEU A 77 9.49 5.75 -20.20
CA LEU A 77 10.05 7.07 -20.47
C LEU A 77 11.55 7.01 -20.80
N VAL A 78 12.30 6.13 -20.13
CA VAL A 78 13.72 5.88 -20.43
C VAL A 78 13.86 5.30 -21.83
N ASP A 79 13.08 4.29 -22.18
CA ASP A 79 13.13 3.70 -23.54
C ASP A 79 12.80 4.76 -24.60
N ASN A 80 11.77 5.58 -24.37
CA ASN A 80 11.36 6.64 -25.29
C ASN A 80 12.41 7.75 -25.45
N ILE A 81 13.08 8.16 -24.37
CA ILE A 81 14.12 9.21 -24.49
C ILE A 81 15.36 8.68 -25.18
N VAL A 82 15.79 7.45 -24.90
CA VAL A 82 16.91 6.81 -25.58
C VAL A 82 16.62 6.68 -27.06
N GLU A 83 15.40 6.30 -27.46
CA GLU A 83 15.00 6.22 -28.86
C GLU A 83 14.99 7.60 -29.52
N SER A 84 14.51 8.63 -28.82
CA SER A 84 14.37 10.00 -29.34
C SER A 84 15.72 10.68 -29.60
N VAL A 85 16.79 10.25 -28.94
CA VAL A 85 18.14 10.80 -29.13
C VAL A 85 18.99 9.99 -30.10
N LYS A 86 18.49 8.88 -30.63
CA LYS A 86 19.20 8.07 -31.64
C LYS A 86 19.55 8.92 -32.85
N GLY A 87 20.80 8.81 -33.28
CA GLY A 87 21.33 9.57 -34.41
C GLY A 87 21.71 11.02 -34.12
N SER A 88 21.53 11.51 -32.87
CA SER A 88 22.09 12.79 -32.43
C SER A 88 23.50 12.59 -31.85
N GLN A 89 24.30 13.66 -31.81
CA GLN A 89 25.62 13.62 -31.15
C GLN A 89 25.52 13.33 -29.66
N ALA A 90 24.39 13.68 -29.05
CA ALA A 90 24.10 13.41 -27.64
C ALA A 90 23.94 11.92 -27.33
N GLN A 91 23.64 11.06 -28.32
CA GLN A 91 23.51 9.61 -28.14
C GLN A 91 24.80 8.98 -27.58
N GLU A 92 25.96 9.50 -27.97
CA GLU A 92 27.28 9.04 -27.53
C GLU A 92 27.58 9.46 -26.07
N SER A 93 26.72 10.26 -25.45
CA SER A 93 26.88 10.66 -24.08
C SER A 93 26.79 9.46 -23.12
N GLU A 94 27.75 9.37 -22.22
CA GLU A 94 27.76 8.38 -21.14
C GLU A 94 26.47 8.39 -20.29
N VAL A 95 25.77 9.54 -20.20
CA VAL A 95 24.52 9.71 -19.46
C VAL A 95 23.43 8.81 -20.02
N PHE A 96 23.17 8.83 -21.33
CA PHE A 96 22.15 7.99 -21.94
C PHE A 96 22.51 6.50 -21.89
N GLY A 97 23.81 6.17 -22.07
CA GLY A 97 24.30 4.81 -21.92
C GLY A 97 24.02 4.24 -20.53
N LYS A 98 24.34 5.00 -19.47
CA LYS A 98 24.10 4.60 -18.09
C LYS A 98 22.62 4.50 -17.74
N ILE A 99 21.77 5.39 -18.26
CA ILE A 99 20.31 5.32 -18.07
C ILE A 99 19.76 4.04 -18.70
N ALA A 100 20.15 3.74 -19.95
CA ALA A 100 19.68 2.55 -20.65
C ALA A 100 20.14 1.25 -19.97
N GLU A 101 21.38 1.20 -19.49
CA GLU A 101 21.92 0.06 -18.75
C GLU A 101 21.19 -0.13 -17.40
N ALA A 102 21.02 0.93 -16.63
CA ALA A 102 20.30 0.88 -15.37
C ALA A 102 18.83 0.47 -15.54
N ARG A 103 18.17 0.94 -16.63
CA ARG A 103 16.82 0.49 -17.01
C ARG A 103 16.78 -1.02 -17.26
N LYS A 104 17.78 -1.54 -18.00
CA LYS A 104 17.88 -2.98 -18.29
C LYS A 104 18.04 -3.80 -17.00
N ILE A 105 18.92 -3.36 -16.11
CA ILE A 105 19.14 -4.01 -14.80
C ILE A 105 17.86 -3.94 -13.96
N GLY A 106 17.22 -2.78 -13.86
CA GLY A 106 16.00 -2.60 -13.08
C GLY A 106 14.82 -3.42 -13.61
N GLY A 107 14.66 -3.50 -14.93
CA GLY A 107 13.60 -4.31 -15.56
C GLY A 107 13.80 -5.83 -15.45
N SER A 108 15.02 -6.28 -15.14
CA SER A 108 15.36 -7.69 -14.90
C SER A 108 15.74 -8.00 -13.46
N ALA A 109 15.56 -7.05 -12.56
CA ALA A 109 15.91 -7.20 -11.16
C ALA A 109 15.14 -8.36 -10.50
N THR A 110 15.88 -9.22 -9.81
CA THR A 110 15.33 -10.36 -9.08
C THR A 110 15.25 -10.10 -7.58
N SER A 111 15.82 -9.00 -7.11
CA SER A 111 15.76 -8.58 -5.71
C SER A 111 15.40 -7.08 -5.59
N PRO A 112 14.76 -6.69 -4.47
CA PRO A 112 14.47 -5.29 -4.17
C PRO A 112 15.72 -4.39 -4.13
N GLU A 113 16.87 -4.95 -3.72
CA GLU A 113 18.14 -4.23 -3.65
C GLU A 113 18.65 -3.88 -5.05
N GLN A 114 18.61 -4.84 -5.99
CA GLN A 114 18.99 -4.61 -7.39
C GLN A 114 18.08 -3.57 -8.05
N GLU A 115 16.77 -3.67 -7.81
CA GLU A 115 15.80 -2.69 -8.30
C GLU A 115 16.10 -1.29 -7.76
N ALA A 116 16.41 -1.19 -6.45
CA ALA A 116 16.72 0.08 -5.81
C ALA A 116 18.03 0.68 -6.35
N GLU A 117 19.08 -0.10 -6.57
CA GLU A 117 20.36 0.34 -7.12
C GLU A 117 20.20 0.85 -8.57
N ALA A 118 19.49 0.10 -9.41
CA ALA A 118 19.18 0.51 -10.77
C ALA A 118 18.43 1.84 -10.81
N ASN A 119 17.38 1.99 -9.99
CA ASN A 119 16.62 3.22 -9.91
C ASN A 119 17.42 4.39 -9.35
N ASN A 120 18.34 4.17 -8.41
CA ASN A 120 19.27 5.19 -7.91
C ASN A 120 20.23 5.68 -9.00
N THR A 121 20.70 4.75 -9.84
CA THR A 121 21.52 5.11 -11.01
C THR A 121 20.73 5.96 -11.97
N ILE A 122 19.50 5.58 -12.31
CA ILE A 122 18.60 6.39 -13.14
C ILE A 122 18.40 7.78 -12.55
N ASP A 123 18.09 7.92 -11.27
CA ASP A 123 17.90 9.21 -10.59
C ASP A 123 19.15 10.11 -10.71
N THR A 124 20.33 9.53 -10.52
CA THR A 124 21.60 10.25 -10.64
C THR A 124 21.83 10.77 -12.06
N GLN A 125 21.53 9.96 -13.06
CA GLN A 125 21.71 10.37 -14.45
C GLN A 125 20.63 11.36 -14.90
N ILE A 126 19.39 11.22 -14.45
CA ILE A 126 18.30 12.20 -14.70
C ILE A 126 18.69 13.59 -14.21
N ALA A 127 19.35 13.69 -13.06
CA ALA A 127 19.83 14.97 -12.53
C ALA A 127 20.87 15.67 -13.43
N LEU A 128 21.54 14.94 -14.34
CA LEU A 128 22.51 15.48 -15.29
C LEU A 128 21.87 15.92 -16.62
N LEU A 129 20.63 15.50 -16.91
CA LEU A 129 19.97 15.79 -18.19
C LEU A 129 19.83 17.30 -18.50
N PRO A 130 19.55 18.22 -17.55
CA PRO A 130 19.53 19.65 -17.85
C PRO A 130 20.87 20.17 -18.34
N ARG A 131 21.98 19.73 -17.74
CA ARG A 131 23.34 20.12 -18.20
C ARG A 131 23.65 19.57 -19.59
N LEU A 132 23.13 18.37 -19.87
CA LEU A 132 23.28 17.77 -21.18
C LEU A 132 22.54 18.57 -22.27
N GLN A 133 21.34 19.09 -21.97
CA GLN A 133 20.62 19.99 -22.87
C GLN A 133 21.35 21.33 -23.12
N GLU A 134 22.14 21.79 -22.16
CA GLU A 134 23.00 22.97 -22.36
C GLU A 134 24.18 22.68 -23.28
N ALA A 135 24.76 21.47 -23.16
CA ALA A 135 25.90 21.04 -24.00
C ALA A 135 25.50 20.65 -25.44
N TYR A 136 24.26 20.20 -25.63
CA TYR A 136 23.72 19.75 -26.91
C TYR A 136 22.47 20.54 -27.30
N PRO A 137 22.62 21.67 -28.05
CA PRO A 137 21.48 22.52 -28.40
C PRO A 137 20.36 21.81 -29.18
N GLU A 138 20.69 20.75 -29.91
CA GLU A 138 19.73 19.92 -30.65
C GLU A 138 18.75 19.21 -29.69
N LEU A 139 19.16 18.81 -28.46
CA LEU A 139 18.26 18.23 -27.46
C LEU A 139 17.29 19.28 -26.95
N ARG A 140 17.77 20.52 -26.78
CA ARG A 140 16.95 21.63 -26.28
C ARG A 140 15.92 22.08 -27.29
N SER A 141 16.28 22.07 -28.58
CA SER A 141 15.37 22.46 -29.67
C SER A 141 14.34 21.38 -30.00
N ASN A 142 14.53 20.14 -29.55
CA ASN A 142 13.60 19.05 -29.72
C ASN A 142 12.55 19.08 -28.58
N GLU A 143 11.35 19.56 -28.89
CA GLU A 143 10.24 19.66 -27.92
C GLU A 143 9.88 18.31 -27.30
N GLN A 144 9.95 17.21 -28.08
CA GLN A 144 9.65 15.88 -27.58
C GLN A 144 10.67 15.44 -26.52
N VAL A 145 11.96 15.63 -26.79
CA VAL A 145 13.04 15.30 -25.83
C VAL A 145 12.88 16.15 -24.57
N THR A 146 12.65 17.45 -24.72
CA THR A 146 12.47 18.36 -23.57
C THR A 146 11.29 17.94 -22.70
N ARG A 147 10.15 17.55 -23.29
CA ARG A 147 9.00 17.03 -22.58
C ARG A 147 9.32 15.72 -21.85
N LEU A 148 9.96 14.76 -22.53
CA LEU A 148 10.34 13.46 -21.93
C LEU A 148 11.29 13.64 -20.74
N ILE A 149 12.25 14.57 -20.82
CA ILE A 149 13.14 14.90 -19.70
C ILE A 149 12.34 15.42 -18.52
N GLY A 150 11.39 16.34 -18.74
CA GLY A 150 10.54 16.89 -17.70
C GLY A 150 9.65 15.80 -17.04
N GLU A 151 9.04 14.92 -17.84
CA GLU A 151 8.26 13.80 -17.33
C GLU A 151 9.12 12.82 -16.53
N LEU A 152 10.31 12.49 -17.03
CA LEU A 152 11.25 11.60 -16.38
C LEU A 152 11.72 12.15 -15.02
N GLN A 153 11.99 13.46 -14.93
CA GLN A 153 12.29 14.14 -13.65
C GLN A 153 11.11 14.05 -12.67
N GLY A 154 9.90 14.16 -13.16
CA GLY A 154 8.68 14.02 -12.33
C GLY A 154 8.51 12.63 -11.73
N THR A 155 9.03 11.57 -12.38
CA THR A 155 8.89 10.20 -11.88
C THR A 155 9.59 9.97 -10.53
N ALA A 156 10.69 10.68 -10.25
CA ALA A 156 11.40 10.57 -8.97
C ALA A 156 10.49 10.91 -7.78
N ASN A 157 9.74 12.01 -7.89
CA ASN A 157 8.79 12.43 -6.86
C ASN A 157 7.60 11.45 -6.75
N SER A 158 7.10 10.95 -7.88
CA SER A 158 6.00 10.00 -7.90
C SER A 158 6.37 8.67 -7.24
N ILE A 159 7.57 8.17 -7.51
CA ILE A 159 8.09 6.94 -6.86
C ILE A 159 8.34 7.17 -5.37
N LEU A 160 8.90 8.32 -4.98
CA LEU A 160 9.11 8.66 -3.58
C LEU A 160 7.76 8.69 -2.83
N GLN A 161 6.74 9.33 -3.40
CA GLN A 161 5.41 9.36 -2.82
C GLN A 161 4.82 7.95 -2.69
N ALA A 162 4.89 7.13 -3.74
CA ALA A 162 4.39 5.75 -3.70
C ALA A 162 5.10 4.90 -2.63
N ARG A 163 6.41 5.09 -2.43
CA ARG A 163 7.18 4.42 -1.37
C ARG A 163 6.78 4.89 0.03
N ASN A 164 6.51 6.17 0.21
CA ASN A 164 6.00 6.70 1.48
C ASN A 164 4.62 6.12 1.80
N ASP A 165 3.70 6.12 0.84
CA ASP A 165 2.37 5.52 0.98
C ASP A 165 2.43 4.02 1.32
N TYR A 166 3.38 3.30 0.71
CA TYR A 166 3.65 1.89 1.03
C TYR A 166 4.13 1.75 2.47
N ASN A 167 5.13 2.52 2.89
CA ASN A 167 5.68 2.46 4.25
C ASN A 167 4.61 2.77 5.32
N ASP A 168 3.74 3.74 5.06
CA ASP A 168 2.61 4.05 5.94
C ASP A 168 1.62 2.87 6.02
N THR A 169 1.32 2.25 4.88
CA THR A 169 0.44 1.10 4.81
C THR A 169 1.03 -0.12 5.53
N VAL A 170 2.31 -0.42 5.32
CA VAL A 170 3.04 -1.49 6.03
C VAL A 170 3.10 -1.22 7.53
N THR A 171 3.38 0.02 7.94
CA THR A 171 3.40 0.39 9.35
C THR A 171 2.03 0.15 10.00
N ASN A 172 0.96 0.56 9.34
CA ASN A 172 -0.40 0.33 9.81
C ASN A 172 -0.75 -1.16 9.87
N TYR A 173 -0.37 -1.94 8.86
CA TYR A 173 -0.55 -3.38 8.85
C TYR A 173 0.22 -4.05 10.00
N ASN A 174 1.52 -3.77 10.13
CA ASN A 174 2.37 -4.33 11.18
C ASN A 174 1.86 -3.97 12.59
N ASN A 175 1.36 -2.75 12.79
CA ASN A 175 0.72 -2.33 14.02
C ASN A 175 -0.59 -3.10 14.29
N ASN A 176 -1.37 -3.39 13.24
CA ASN A 176 -2.62 -4.14 13.37
C ASN A 176 -2.37 -5.59 13.80
N ILE A 177 -1.39 -6.27 13.20
CA ILE A 177 -1.06 -7.66 13.56
C ILE A 177 -0.39 -7.77 14.93
N ALA A 178 0.21 -6.68 15.45
CA ALA A 178 0.86 -6.67 16.75
C ALA A 178 -0.09 -6.39 17.93
N LYS A 179 -1.28 -5.78 17.67
CA LYS A 179 -2.21 -5.36 18.73
C LYS A 179 -3.17 -6.48 19.11
N PHE A 180 -3.39 -6.66 20.42
CA PHE A 180 -4.48 -7.53 20.91
C PHE A 180 -5.86 -6.93 20.52
N PRO A 181 -6.84 -7.75 20.12
CA PRO A 181 -6.82 -9.21 20.02
C PRO A 181 -6.30 -9.76 18.68
N LYS A 182 -6.04 -8.90 17.69
CA LYS A 182 -5.61 -9.30 16.32
C LYS A 182 -4.30 -10.07 16.29
N SER A 183 -3.39 -9.84 17.25
CA SER A 183 -2.10 -10.55 17.34
C SER A 183 -2.27 -12.07 17.52
N VAL A 184 -3.33 -12.50 18.22
CA VAL A 184 -3.62 -13.93 18.38
C VAL A 184 -4.03 -14.53 17.03
N PHE A 185 -4.88 -13.83 16.26
CA PHE A 185 -5.31 -14.28 14.92
C PHE A 185 -4.15 -14.23 13.92
N ALA A 186 -3.30 -13.20 14.01
CA ALA A 186 -2.13 -13.09 13.17
C ALA A 186 -1.24 -14.33 13.29
N GLY A 187 -0.95 -14.78 14.52
CA GLY A 187 -0.16 -15.99 14.75
C GLY A 187 -0.86 -17.27 14.28
N MET A 188 -2.19 -17.37 14.43
CA MET A 188 -2.95 -18.55 14.00
C MET A 188 -3.07 -18.69 12.47
N PHE A 189 -3.12 -17.58 11.73
CA PHE A 189 -3.38 -17.55 10.30
C PHE A 189 -2.17 -17.10 9.47
N ASN A 190 -0.97 -17.09 10.05
CA ASN A 190 0.30 -16.75 9.39
C ASN A 190 0.27 -15.37 8.71
N PHE A 191 -0.17 -14.35 9.44
CA PHE A 191 -0.01 -12.96 9.06
C PHE A 191 1.33 -12.45 9.60
N ASP A 192 2.37 -12.55 8.77
CA ASP A 192 3.70 -12.11 9.11
C ASP A 192 3.87 -10.60 8.91
N LYS A 193 4.92 -10.05 9.54
CA LYS A 193 5.29 -8.64 9.33
C LYS A 193 5.83 -8.44 7.92
N GLU A 194 5.40 -7.35 7.31
CA GLU A 194 5.93 -6.87 6.03
C GLU A 194 7.10 -5.91 6.26
N GLU A 195 8.06 -5.91 5.34
CA GLU A 195 9.24 -5.06 5.41
C GLU A 195 8.98 -3.68 4.81
N LEU A 196 9.56 -2.66 5.44
CA LEU A 196 9.53 -1.29 4.94
C LEU A 196 10.58 -1.09 3.85
N PHE A 197 10.29 -0.23 2.87
CA PHE A 197 11.33 0.31 2.02
C PHE A 197 12.32 1.12 2.86
N LYS A 198 13.59 0.72 2.83
CA LYS A 198 14.66 1.42 3.55
C LYS A 198 15.04 2.69 2.79
N ALA A 199 15.31 3.76 3.51
CA ALA A 199 15.96 4.93 2.94
C ALA A 199 17.34 4.55 2.37
N ARG A 200 17.79 5.28 1.34
CA ARG A 200 19.12 5.11 0.73
C ARG A 200 20.19 5.11 1.83
N SER A 201 21.04 4.08 1.89
CA SER A 201 22.11 3.97 2.87
C SER A 201 23.07 5.18 2.82
N GLU A 202 23.25 5.80 1.65
CA GLU A 202 24.06 7.01 1.46
C GLU A 202 23.41 8.27 2.08
N ALA A 203 22.09 8.34 2.18
CA ALA A 203 21.39 9.43 2.85
C ALA A 203 21.61 9.42 4.38
N LEU A 204 22.00 8.28 4.94
CA LEU A 204 22.39 8.15 6.36
C LEU A 204 23.82 8.60 6.63
N ASN A 205 24.67 8.66 5.59
CA ASN A 205 26.02 9.21 5.68
C ASN A 205 25.96 10.70 5.35
N ASN A 206 25.71 11.50 6.39
CA ASN A 206 25.75 12.95 6.28
C ASN A 206 27.10 13.39 5.68
N PRO A 207 27.17 14.04 4.50
CA PRO A 207 28.43 14.47 3.93
C PRO A 207 29.05 15.44 4.95
N LYS A 208 30.20 15.08 5.51
CA LYS A 208 30.98 15.98 6.36
C LYS A 208 31.44 17.13 5.47
N VAL A 209 30.75 18.25 5.53
CA VAL A 209 31.21 19.49 4.92
C VAL A 209 32.47 19.89 5.66
N LYS A 210 33.63 19.70 5.04
CA LYS A 210 34.88 20.30 5.47
C LYS A 210 34.90 21.71 4.92
N PHE A 211 34.81 22.72 5.79
CA PHE A 211 35.10 24.11 5.50
C PHE A 211 36.62 24.31 5.42
#